data_e87b7c5586aa5bb4ce29d1abbfa42c07
#
_entry.id   e87b7c5586aa5bb4ce29d1abbfa42c07
#
_cell.length_a   1.000
_cell.length_b   1.000
_cell.length_c   1.000
_cell.angle_alpha   90.00
_cell.angle_beta   90.00
_cell.angle_gamma   90.00
#
_symmetry.space_group_name_H-M   'P 1'
#
loop_
_entity.id
_entity.type
_entity.pdbx_description
1 polymer ?
#
loop_
_entity_poly.entity_id
_entity_poly.type
_entity_poly.pdbx_seq_one_letter_code
_entity_poly.pdbx_strand_id
1 'polypeptide(L)'
;MADTPTKSATLKIDGEDNAIELPIYSGNLGPDVIDVGKLTGQGYFTYDPGFVSTASCDSEITFIDGDNGVLLHRGYPIEQLAEKSSYLELCYLLLNGELPSKEEGEAFVDTIKHHTMVNEQLRQFFMGFKPDAHPMAILCGVVGALAAFYHDSTDIDLSLIHISEPTRLV
;
A
#
# COMPACT_ATOMS: atom_id res chain seq x y z
N MET A 1 -2.89 3.90 -12.27
CA MET A 1 -3.24 3.38 -13.64
C MET A 1 -3.57 4.54 -14.56
N ALA A 2 -3.36 4.38 -15.87
CA ALA A 2 -3.95 5.31 -16.81
C ALA A 2 -5.49 5.27 -16.64
N ASP A 3 -6.12 6.40 -16.39
CA ASP A 3 -7.58 6.51 -16.19
C ASP A 3 -8.41 6.14 -17.43
N THR A 4 -7.74 5.93 -18.55
CA THR A 4 -8.39 5.64 -19.84
C THR A 4 -7.92 4.28 -20.36
N PRO A 5 -8.85 3.37 -20.72
CA PRO A 5 -8.49 2.08 -21.29
C PRO A 5 -7.75 2.26 -22.61
N THR A 6 -6.65 1.54 -22.77
CA THR A 6 -5.79 1.62 -23.97
C THR A 6 -6.28 0.70 -25.09
N LYS A 7 -6.94 -0.39 -24.72
CA LYS A 7 -7.43 -1.45 -25.62
C LYS A 7 -8.70 -2.07 -25.02
N SER A 8 -9.36 -2.94 -25.78
CA SER A 8 -10.43 -3.79 -25.26
C SER A 8 -10.19 -5.25 -25.62
N ALA A 9 -10.69 -6.15 -24.76
CA ALA A 9 -10.80 -7.57 -25.00
C ALA A 9 -12.25 -7.95 -25.17
N THR A 10 -12.55 -8.92 -26.01
CA THR A 10 -13.91 -9.42 -26.21
C THR A 10 -14.00 -10.84 -25.69
N LEU A 11 -14.84 -11.06 -24.68
CA LEU A 11 -15.16 -12.38 -24.17
C LEU A 11 -16.47 -12.86 -24.81
N LYS A 12 -16.40 -14.02 -25.49
CA LYS A 12 -17.55 -14.70 -26.05
C LYS A 12 -17.80 -15.99 -25.26
N ILE A 13 -19.02 -16.18 -24.82
CA ILE A 13 -19.46 -17.36 -24.08
C ILE A 13 -20.31 -18.20 -24.99
N ASP A 14 -20.02 -19.48 -25.10
CA ASP A 14 -20.77 -20.41 -25.96
C ASP A 14 -22.21 -20.56 -25.45
N GLY A 15 -23.17 -20.33 -26.34
CA GLY A 15 -24.59 -20.38 -26.02
C GLY A 15 -25.18 -19.01 -25.69
N GLU A 16 -24.39 -17.94 -25.68
CA GLU A 16 -24.89 -16.56 -25.59
C GLU A 16 -24.73 -15.79 -26.90
N ASP A 17 -25.71 -14.98 -27.20
CA ASP A 17 -25.71 -14.18 -28.44
C ASP A 17 -24.83 -12.93 -28.34
N ASN A 18 -24.58 -12.46 -27.12
CA ASN A 18 -23.85 -11.22 -26.86
C ASN A 18 -22.44 -11.49 -26.42
N ALA A 19 -21.47 -10.80 -27.03
CA ALA A 19 -20.10 -10.75 -26.56
C ALA A 19 -19.92 -9.64 -25.52
N ILE A 20 -19.11 -9.89 -24.50
CA ILE A 20 -18.83 -8.93 -23.43
C ILE A 20 -17.52 -8.22 -23.77
N GLU A 21 -17.58 -6.90 -23.88
CA GLU A 21 -16.39 -6.07 -24.10
C GLU A 21 -15.79 -5.64 -22.74
N LEU A 22 -14.53 -6.01 -22.51
CA LEU A 22 -13.77 -5.77 -21.29
C LEU A 22 -12.66 -4.76 -21.57
N PRO A 23 -12.55 -3.67 -20.80
CA PRO A 23 -11.46 -2.72 -20.98
C PRO A 23 -10.11 -3.30 -20.57
N ILE A 24 -9.05 -2.86 -21.24
CA ILE A 24 -7.67 -3.21 -20.93
C ILE A 24 -6.95 -1.93 -20.50
N TYR A 25 -6.30 -2.00 -19.36
CA TYR A 25 -5.47 -0.93 -18.82
C TYR A 25 -3.99 -1.35 -18.87
N SER A 26 -3.15 -0.40 -19.24
CA SER A 26 -1.69 -0.56 -19.26
C SER A 26 -1.07 0.33 -18.21
N GLY A 27 -0.24 -0.26 -17.33
CA GLY A 27 0.58 0.50 -16.40
C GLY A 27 1.85 1.04 -17.08
N ASN A 28 2.61 1.88 -16.37
CA ASN A 28 3.92 2.32 -16.83
C ASN A 28 4.94 1.17 -16.84
N LEU A 29 4.75 0.23 -15.92
CA LEU A 29 5.55 -0.99 -15.76
C LEU A 29 4.62 -2.18 -15.54
N GLY A 30 5.06 -3.37 -15.95
CA GLY A 30 4.30 -4.60 -15.77
C GLY A 30 3.39 -4.95 -16.95
N PRO A 31 2.64 -6.05 -16.85
CA PRO A 31 1.73 -6.53 -17.89
C PRO A 31 0.46 -5.66 -17.99
N ASP A 32 -0.17 -5.68 -19.17
CA ASP A 32 -1.52 -5.15 -19.35
C ASP A 32 -2.51 -5.94 -18.49
N VAL A 33 -3.54 -5.28 -17.97
CA VAL A 33 -4.59 -5.89 -17.15
C VAL A 33 -5.96 -5.75 -17.81
N ILE A 34 -6.74 -6.82 -17.75
CA ILE A 34 -8.12 -6.84 -18.26
C ILE A 34 -9.06 -6.57 -17.08
N ASP A 35 -9.86 -5.52 -17.18
CA ASP A 35 -10.90 -5.24 -16.19
C ASP A 35 -12.07 -6.18 -16.38
N VAL A 36 -12.25 -7.09 -15.42
CA VAL A 36 -13.32 -8.09 -15.41
C VAL A 36 -14.56 -7.66 -14.63
N GLY A 37 -14.62 -6.43 -14.14
CA GLY A 37 -15.72 -5.93 -13.30
C GLY A 37 -17.10 -6.05 -13.95
N LYS A 38 -17.19 -5.93 -15.27
CA LYS A 38 -18.45 -6.08 -16.02
C LYS A 38 -19.03 -7.50 -15.99
N LEU A 39 -18.22 -8.53 -15.70
CA LEU A 39 -18.67 -9.93 -15.67
C LEU A 39 -19.71 -10.17 -14.57
N THR A 40 -19.53 -9.52 -13.43
CA THR A 40 -20.45 -9.66 -12.29
C THR A 40 -21.87 -9.27 -12.65
N GLY A 41 -22.05 -8.21 -13.45
CA GLY A 41 -23.36 -7.77 -13.94
C GLY A 41 -24.02 -8.75 -14.92
N GLN A 42 -23.25 -9.67 -15.51
CA GLN A 42 -23.72 -10.73 -16.40
C GLN A 42 -23.87 -12.08 -15.70
N GLY A 43 -23.62 -12.13 -14.37
CA GLY A 43 -23.71 -13.36 -13.57
C GLY A 43 -22.49 -14.25 -13.59
N TYR A 44 -21.36 -13.76 -14.12
CA TYR A 44 -20.09 -14.50 -14.19
C TYR A 44 -19.07 -13.98 -13.19
N PHE A 45 -18.25 -14.89 -12.65
CA PHE A 45 -17.12 -14.61 -11.78
C PHE A 45 -15.86 -15.27 -12.33
N THR A 46 -14.72 -14.64 -12.11
CA THR A 46 -13.42 -15.26 -12.37
C THR A 46 -13.03 -16.20 -11.23
N TYR A 47 -12.38 -17.31 -11.57
CA TYR A 47 -11.88 -18.26 -10.59
C TYR A 47 -10.35 -18.32 -10.66
N ASP A 48 -9.70 -17.71 -9.69
CA ASP A 48 -8.24 -17.67 -9.56
C ASP A 48 -7.85 -17.76 -8.07
N PRO A 49 -7.90 -18.97 -7.46
CA PRO A 49 -7.71 -19.16 -6.01
C PRO A 49 -6.30 -18.80 -5.51
N GLY A 50 -5.32 -18.76 -6.41
CA GLY A 50 -3.94 -18.41 -6.09
C GLY A 50 -3.55 -16.98 -6.41
N PHE A 51 -4.45 -16.17 -6.93
CA PHE A 51 -4.15 -14.83 -7.48
C PHE A 51 -2.96 -14.81 -8.45
N VAL A 52 -2.82 -15.89 -9.23
CA VAL A 52 -1.68 -16.08 -10.15
C VAL A 52 -1.74 -15.12 -11.35
N SER A 53 -2.96 -14.83 -11.82
CA SER A 53 -3.20 -13.97 -12.98
C SER A 53 -4.17 -12.83 -12.69
N THR A 54 -4.50 -12.59 -11.43
CA THR A 54 -5.44 -11.55 -11.01
C THR A 54 -4.71 -10.35 -10.43
N ALA A 55 -4.83 -9.20 -11.07
CA ALA A 55 -4.42 -7.92 -10.50
C ALA A 55 -5.51 -7.43 -9.55
N SER A 56 -5.25 -7.41 -8.24
CA SER A 56 -6.22 -7.00 -7.21
C SER A 56 -6.30 -5.50 -6.99
N CYS A 57 -5.23 -4.78 -7.32
CA CYS A 57 -5.15 -3.31 -7.22
C CYS A 57 -4.04 -2.78 -8.13
N ASP A 58 -4.06 -1.48 -8.35
CA ASP A 58 -2.92 -0.73 -8.88
C ASP A 58 -2.05 -0.19 -7.75
N SER A 59 -0.77 0.02 -8.04
CA SER A 59 0.17 0.58 -7.08
C SER A 59 1.15 1.52 -7.79
N GLU A 60 1.34 2.69 -7.22
CA GLU A 60 2.39 3.63 -7.64
C GLU A 60 3.64 3.54 -6.76
N ILE A 61 3.58 2.71 -5.71
CA ILE A 61 4.62 2.67 -4.68
C ILE A 61 5.73 1.69 -5.04
N THR A 62 5.38 0.47 -5.45
CA THR A 62 6.36 -0.60 -5.60
C THR A 62 6.13 -1.38 -6.89
N PHE A 63 7.21 -1.62 -7.62
CA PHE A 63 7.26 -2.58 -8.72
C PHE A 63 8.23 -3.71 -8.36
N ILE A 64 7.80 -4.95 -8.57
CA ILE A 64 8.60 -6.15 -8.31
C ILE A 64 8.56 -7.03 -9.56
N ASP A 65 9.75 -7.34 -10.07
CA ASP A 65 9.96 -8.38 -11.07
C ASP A 65 10.91 -9.43 -10.46
N GLY A 66 10.32 -10.50 -9.95
CA GLY A 66 11.06 -11.55 -9.27
C GLY A 66 11.96 -12.37 -10.20
N ASP A 67 11.57 -12.53 -11.46
CA ASP A 67 12.31 -13.31 -12.45
C ASP A 67 13.61 -12.62 -12.85
N ASN A 68 13.57 -11.28 -12.98
CA ASN A 68 14.74 -10.47 -13.32
C ASN A 68 15.43 -9.87 -12.08
N GLY A 69 14.90 -10.09 -10.89
CA GLY A 69 15.45 -9.56 -9.65
C GLY A 69 15.37 -8.03 -9.55
N VAL A 70 14.33 -7.43 -10.10
CA VAL A 70 14.12 -5.97 -10.08
C VAL A 70 13.12 -5.58 -9.01
N LEU A 71 13.53 -4.65 -8.13
CA LEU A 71 12.67 -4.03 -7.13
C LEU A 71 12.82 -2.52 -7.20
N LEU A 72 11.71 -1.82 -7.44
CA LEU A 72 11.66 -0.37 -7.47
C LEU A 72 10.69 0.15 -6.40
N HIS A 73 11.08 1.21 -5.72
CA HIS A 73 10.21 2.00 -4.85
C HIS A 73 10.02 3.40 -5.46
N ARG A 74 8.79 3.76 -5.81
CA ARG A 74 8.50 5.04 -6.51
C ARG A 74 9.39 5.27 -7.73
N GLY A 75 9.79 4.20 -8.44
CA GLY A 75 10.68 4.24 -9.59
C GLY A 75 12.18 4.21 -9.27
N TYR A 76 12.59 4.30 -8.02
CA TYR A 76 13.99 4.21 -7.60
C TYR A 76 14.41 2.75 -7.34
N PRO A 77 15.55 2.28 -7.91
CA PRO A 77 16.06 0.95 -7.65
C PRO A 77 16.45 0.76 -6.17
N ILE A 78 16.09 -0.41 -5.61
CA ILE A 78 16.35 -0.70 -4.19
C ILE A 78 17.85 -0.65 -3.85
N GLU A 79 18.73 -1.02 -4.76
CA GLU A 79 20.18 -1.01 -4.55
C GLU A 79 20.68 0.42 -4.27
N GLN A 80 20.15 1.41 -5.01
CA GLN A 80 20.52 2.81 -4.82
C GLN A 80 19.97 3.35 -3.50
N LEU A 81 18.73 3.00 -3.16
CA LEU A 81 18.11 3.43 -1.91
C LEU A 81 18.82 2.82 -0.70
N ALA A 82 19.18 1.53 -0.76
CA ALA A 82 19.88 0.86 0.33
C ALA A 82 21.28 1.43 0.61
N GLU A 83 21.98 1.87 -0.43
CA GLU A 83 23.34 2.41 -0.30
C GLU A 83 23.37 3.91 0.06
N LYS A 84 22.41 4.69 -0.44
CA LYS A 84 22.51 6.16 -0.45
C LYS A 84 21.48 6.87 0.40
N SER A 85 20.40 6.18 0.81
CA SER A 85 19.31 6.79 1.56
C SER A 85 19.27 6.32 3.00
N SER A 86 18.86 7.20 3.90
CA SER A 86 18.51 6.83 5.27
C SER A 86 17.10 6.22 5.33
N TYR A 87 16.80 5.52 6.45
CA TYR A 87 15.47 4.94 6.67
C TYR A 87 14.35 5.99 6.60
N LEU A 88 14.54 7.18 7.17
CA LEU A 88 13.52 8.23 7.16
C LEU A 88 13.36 8.89 5.79
N GLU A 89 14.41 9.00 5.00
CA GLU A 89 14.30 9.44 3.60
C GLU A 89 13.50 8.43 2.77
N LEU A 90 13.70 7.13 3.00
CA LEU A 90 12.88 6.10 2.36
C LEU A 90 11.42 6.19 2.79
N CYS A 91 11.15 6.40 4.08
CA CYS A 91 9.78 6.62 4.57
C CYS A 91 9.12 7.82 3.89
N TYR A 92 9.86 8.93 3.78
CA TYR A 92 9.38 10.13 3.09
C TYR A 92 9.05 9.84 1.62
N LEU A 93 9.97 9.19 0.90
CA LEU A 93 9.76 8.80 -0.49
C LEU A 93 8.49 7.98 -0.69
N LEU A 94 8.27 6.96 0.15
CA LEU A 94 7.10 6.08 0.01
C LEU A 94 5.78 6.81 0.29
N LEU A 95 5.78 7.76 1.23
CA LEU A 95 4.59 8.54 1.59
C LEU A 95 4.31 9.67 0.59
N ASN A 96 5.35 10.38 0.14
CA ASN A 96 5.19 11.61 -0.65
C ASN A 96 5.46 11.41 -2.15
N GLY A 97 6.07 10.29 -2.57
CA GLY A 97 6.29 9.94 -3.97
C GLY A 97 7.64 10.39 -4.55
N GLU A 98 8.32 11.34 -3.91
CA GLU A 98 9.60 11.93 -4.32
C GLU A 98 10.60 11.89 -3.15
N LEU A 99 11.89 11.86 -3.46
CA LEU A 99 12.91 12.02 -2.43
C LEU A 99 12.88 13.44 -1.85
N PRO A 100 13.06 13.59 -0.52
CA PRO A 100 13.01 14.91 0.09
C PRO A 100 14.20 15.77 -0.33
N SER A 101 13.97 17.05 -0.48
CA SER A 101 15.04 18.05 -0.40
C SER A 101 15.66 18.01 1.01
N LYS A 102 16.82 18.64 1.17
CA LYS A 102 17.48 18.69 2.49
C LYS A 102 16.57 19.32 3.56
N GLU A 103 15.87 20.39 3.22
CA GLU A 103 14.99 21.11 4.14
C GLU A 103 13.76 20.31 4.51
N GLU A 104 13.12 19.65 3.54
CA GLU A 104 11.98 18.75 3.76
C GLU A 104 12.37 17.52 4.60
N GLY A 105 13.53 16.93 4.32
CA GLY A 105 14.04 15.81 5.08
C GLY A 105 14.33 16.17 6.54
N GLU A 106 14.97 17.33 6.78
CA GLU A 106 15.23 17.81 8.14
C GLU A 106 13.93 18.10 8.89
N ALA A 107 12.94 18.72 8.26
CA ALA A 107 11.62 18.97 8.85
C ALA A 107 10.86 17.67 9.15
N PHE A 108 10.90 16.69 8.25
CA PHE A 108 10.28 15.39 8.47
C PHE A 108 10.92 14.63 9.64
N VAL A 109 12.25 14.61 9.71
CA VAL A 109 12.99 14.01 10.82
C VAL A 109 12.64 14.68 12.14
N ASP A 110 12.53 16.00 12.16
CA ASP A 110 12.16 16.76 13.34
C ASP A 110 10.74 16.41 13.80
N THR A 111 9.80 16.37 12.86
CA THR A 111 8.41 15.94 13.13
C THR A 111 8.36 14.55 13.74
N ILE A 112 9.05 13.57 13.17
CA ILE A 112 9.09 12.20 13.70
C ILE A 112 9.67 12.18 15.11
N LYS A 113 10.78 12.90 15.37
CA LYS A 113 11.41 12.95 16.70
C LYS A 113 10.48 13.52 17.77
N HIS A 114 9.67 14.51 17.42
CA HIS A 114 8.74 15.11 18.38
C HIS A 114 7.48 14.27 18.65
N HIS A 115 7.19 13.26 17.80
CA HIS A 115 6.05 12.35 17.93
C HIS A 115 6.42 10.93 18.41
N THR A 116 7.62 10.73 18.96
CA THR A 116 8.07 9.42 19.46
C THR A 116 7.60 9.08 20.88
N MET A 117 7.05 10.04 21.59
CA MET A 117 6.60 9.82 22.97
C MET A 117 5.24 9.10 23.00
N VAL A 118 5.18 8.01 23.72
CA VAL A 118 3.96 7.23 23.93
C VAL A 118 3.41 7.46 25.35
N ASN A 119 2.12 7.18 25.55
CA ASN A 119 1.48 7.29 26.86
C ASN A 119 2.15 6.34 27.86
N GLU A 120 2.44 6.82 29.08
CA GLU A 120 3.08 6.05 30.14
C GLU A 120 2.30 4.78 30.52
N GLN A 121 0.98 4.78 30.38
CA GLN A 121 0.16 3.58 30.63
C GLN A 121 0.44 2.46 29.62
N LEU A 122 0.88 2.79 28.41
CA LEU A 122 1.31 1.77 27.43
C LEU A 122 2.50 0.97 27.94
N ARG A 123 3.41 1.59 28.70
CA ARG A 123 4.51 0.90 29.35
C ARG A 123 4.02 -0.14 30.35
N GLN A 124 2.98 0.16 31.11
CA GLN A 124 2.37 -0.81 32.03
C GLN A 124 1.74 -1.98 31.28
N PHE A 125 1.16 -1.74 30.11
CA PHE A 125 0.63 -2.80 29.26
C PHE A 125 1.69 -3.82 28.86
N PHE A 126 2.91 -3.37 28.54
CA PHE A 126 4.03 -4.27 28.25
C PHE A 126 4.41 -5.16 29.46
N MET A 127 4.30 -4.63 30.67
CA MET A 127 4.60 -5.39 31.90
C MET A 127 3.63 -6.53 32.18
N GLY A 128 2.47 -6.53 31.54
CA GLY A 128 1.45 -7.58 31.67
C GLY A 128 1.73 -8.83 30.84
N PHE A 129 2.67 -8.79 29.91
CA PHE A 129 3.03 -9.98 29.12
C PHE A 129 3.97 -10.91 29.88
N LYS A 130 3.90 -12.22 29.60
CA LYS A 130 4.86 -13.19 30.15
C LYS A 130 6.25 -12.95 29.56
N PRO A 131 7.33 -13.21 30.32
CA PRO A 131 8.71 -13.05 29.84
C PRO A 131 9.07 -13.91 28.62
N ASP A 132 8.39 -15.03 28.43
CA ASP A 132 8.55 -15.99 27.34
C ASP A 132 7.58 -15.77 26.18
N ALA A 133 6.79 -14.68 26.20
CA ALA A 133 5.85 -14.38 25.13
C ALA A 133 6.56 -14.08 23.81
N HIS A 134 6.00 -14.58 22.71
CA HIS A 134 6.56 -14.36 21.37
C HIS A 134 6.51 -12.85 21.01
N PRO A 135 7.61 -12.23 20.56
CA PRO A 135 7.67 -10.79 20.27
C PRO A 135 6.60 -10.30 19.29
N MET A 136 6.26 -11.10 18.29
CA MET A 136 5.21 -10.74 17.32
C MET A 136 3.80 -10.73 17.94
N ALA A 137 3.52 -11.60 18.92
CA ALA A 137 2.27 -11.58 19.65
C ALA A 137 2.15 -10.32 20.53
N ILE A 138 3.25 -9.93 21.17
CA ILE A 138 3.34 -8.67 21.92
C ILE A 138 3.12 -7.49 20.98
N LEU A 139 3.81 -7.44 19.84
CA LEU A 139 3.68 -6.35 18.86
C LEU A 139 2.23 -6.22 18.36
N CYS A 140 1.60 -7.32 18.02
CA CYS A 140 0.20 -7.33 17.57
C CYS A 140 -0.74 -6.76 18.66
N GLY A 141 -0.58 -7.20 19.91
CA GLY A 141 -1.36 -6.69 21.04
C GLY A 141 -1.14 -5.21 21.34
N VAL A 142 0.11 -4.76 21.27
CA VAL A 142 0.49 -3.35 21.52
C VAL A 142 -0.02 -2.43 20.43
N VAL A 143 0.10 -2.80 19.16
CA VAL A 143 -0.44 -1.99 18.04
C VAL A 143 -1.96 -1.86 18.15
N GLY A 144 -2.67 -2.95 18.50
CA GLY A 144 -4.11 -2.87 18.78
C GLY A 144 -4.44 -1.98 19.98
N ALA A 145 -3.63 -2.04 21.05
CA ALA A 145 -3.82 -1.19 22.23
C ALA A 145 -3.57 0.31 21.96
N LEU A 146 -2.69 0.65 21.01
CA LEU A 146 -2.44 2.05 20.62
C LEU A 146 -3.72 2.76 20.17
N ALA A 147 -4.63 2.08 19.48
CA ALA A 147 -5.92 2.65 19.07
C ALA A 147 -6.79 3.07 20.25
N ALA A 148 -6.61 2.47 21.45
CA ALA A 148 -7.31 2.87 22.67
C ALA A 148 -6.69 4.09 23.36
N PHE A 149 -5.45 4.45 23.04
CA PHE A 149 -4.77 5.65 23.55
C PHE A 149 -4.84 6.82 22.58
N TYR A 150 -4.92 6.53 21.27
CA TYR A 150 -4.93 7.52 20.19
C TYR A 150 -6.17 7.27 19.32
N HIS A 151 -7.28 7.86 19.73
CA HIS A 151 -8.60 7.62 19.12
C HIS A 151 -8.72 8.09 17.68
N ASP A 152 -7.93 9.06 17.27
CA ASP A 152 -7.93 9.61 15.91
C ASP A 152 -7.66 8.54 14.85
N SER A 153 -6.89 7.50 15.20
CA SER A 153 -6.61 6.37 14.30
C SER A 153 -7.82 5.48 14.01
N THR A 154 -8.90 5.60 14.78
CA THR A 154 -10.14 4.82 14.61
C THR A 154 -11.25 5.62 13.92
N ASP A 155 -11.04 6.90 13.67
CA ASP A 155 -11.96 7.74 12.92
C ASP A 155 -11.82 7.45 11.42
N ILE A 156 -12.88 6.89 10.83
CA ILE A 156 -12.90 6.51 9.41
C ILE A 156 -12.81 7.74 8.51
N ASP A 157 -13.41 8.84 8.91
CA ASP A 157 -13.39 10.07 8.11
C ASP A 157 -12.00 10.70 8.11
N LEU A 158 -11.30 10.70 9.25
CA LEU A 158 -9.90 11.10 9.35
C LEU A 158 -8.98 10.15 8.57
N SER A 159 -9.25 8.85 8.62
CA SER A 159 -8.50 7.86 7.85
C SER A 159 -8.60 8.09 6.34
N LEU A 160 -9.78 8.44 5.84
CA LEU A 160 -9.99 8.79 4.42
C LEU A 160 -9.30 10.10 4.04
N ILE A 161 -9.26 11.10 4.93
CA ILE A 161 -8.52 12.36 4.74
C ILE A 161 -7.01 12.08 4.67
N HIS A 162 -6.48 11.19 5.50
CA HIS A 162 -5.06 10.80 5.47
C HIS A 162 -4.67 10.04 4.20
N ILE A 163 -5.60 9.35 3.55
CA ILE A 163 -5.38 8.72 2.25
C ILE A 163 -5.38 9.75 1.12
N SER A 164 -6.22 10.78 1.21
CA SER A 164 -6.35 11.82 0.17
C SER A 164 -5.40 13.01 0.36
N GLU A 165 -4.95 13.29 1.59
CA GLU A 165 -4.01 14.37 1.92
C GLU A 165 -2.91 13.88 2.87
N PRO A 166 -1.85 13.23 2.38
CA PRO A 166 -0.75 12.73 3.23
C PRO A 166 0.07 13.84 3.91
N THR A 167 -0.27 15.11 3.70
CA THR A 167 0.45 16.27 4.23
C THR A 167 -0.05 16.82 5.56
N ARG A 168 -1.09 16.23 6.15
CA ARG A 168 -1.57 16.62 7.50
C ARG A 168 -1.24 15.54 8.54
N LEU A 169 0.05 15.33 8.79
CA LEU A 169 0.51 14.88 10.11
C LEU A 169 0.63 16.13 10.99
N VAL A 170 -0.42 16.48 11.68
CA VAL A 170 -0.40 17.47 12.77
C VAL A 170 -0.29 16.71 14.07
#